data_6f2348d353a2c43b0d8f1cd11851cc50
#
_entry.id   6f2348d353a2c43b0d8f1cd11851cc50
#
_cell.length_a   1.000
_cell.length_b   1.000
_cell.length_c   1.000
_cell.angle_alpha   90.00
_cell.angle_beta   90.00
_cell.angle_gamma   90.00
#
_symmetry.space_group_name_H-M   'P 1'
#
loop_
_entity.id
_entity.type
_entity.pdbx_description
1 polymer ?
#
loop_
_entity_poly.entity_id
_entity_poly.type
_entity_poly.pdbx_seq_one_letter_code
_entity_poly.pdbx_strand_id
1 'polypeptide(L)'
;MDMFGKFTKELRLGLLATSMAAAMVVAPSLAQAQAAKPQYGGKLEIGSIYAGVAALSWDMADWNWKQNHDLGGIYEQLFSADLSKASRNGGQYAFYSDAYLPQASLRGELAESWRWVDPLKLEVKLRKGIMFPEKAGVMKARELTAEDVVYSYTRQETSPKKIPTYFDHIEKVEATDKNTVVFNFKTFNSEWDYRFGWGYYSGIMPKEVAEAGAGNWKNLNGTGPFSLSELVQGNSQVYAKNPAYWDKERIAGTDYKIPFVDQVAYRIIKDEASQLTALRTGKLDILEAIRWSNVDELKKSAPQLQWAKSLSNSGTILAMRVDTKPFDDVRVRRALNMAINRDEIIKGYYGGNAEMLGFPQHPEYGAYYEKLESMPASVKEVLSYDPEKAKKLLAEAGVPKGFTFKVQVNSISTDHMELLPLIASYFERVGVKIEIQPMEYPSFLSAMTTKKNAAGYFMDTGHTNPTTTLRKNFMSGQTWNPSQWNDPEFDKKIAVMYAERDEGKRQALVRELTRDILDKSPVIWLPTQYVYRAWWPWVKNYGGEVRAGAVRPWPIYARIWMDQAQKKSLGF
;
A
#
# COMPACT_ATOMS: atom_id res chain seq x y z
N MET A 1 -36.20 71.78 -2.68
CA MET A 1 -35.64 73.12 -2.97
C MET A 1 -34.33 72.82 -3.62
N ASP A 2 -34.34 72.73 -4.95
CA ASP A 2 -33.99 73.72 -5.92
C ASP A 2 -32.43 73.95 -5.97
N MET A 3 -31.76 74.00 -7.03
CA MET A 3 -32.03 73.99 -8.48
C MET A 3 -30.65 74.09 -9.17
N PHE A 4 -30.49 73.40 -10.28
CA PHE A 4 -29.90 73.81 -11.53
C PHE A 4 -28.63 74.69 -11.58
N GLY A 5 -27.73 74.29 -12.47
CA GLY A 5 -26.85 75.24 -13.16
C GLY A 5 -25.87 74.60 -14.11
N LYS A 6 -26.22 74.52 -15.35
CA LYS A 6 -25.50 74.15 -16.58
C LYS A 6 -24.46 75.20 -17.00
N PHE A 7 -23.62 74.78 -17.99
CA PHE A 7 -22.94 75.49 -19.11
C PHE A 7 -21.42 75.62 -18.98
N THR A 8 -20.69 75.22 -19.85
CA THR A 8 -20.32 75.13 -21.28
C THR A 8 -18.87 75.50 -21.49
N LYS A 9 -18.20 74.75 -22.35
CA LYS A 9 -17.19 75.01 -23.36
C LYS A 9 -16.18 76.16 -23.21
N GLU A 10 -14.88 75.90 -23.39
CA GLU A 10 -14.15 76.25 -24.64
C GLU A 10 -12.71 75.71 -24.60
N LEU A 11 -12.25 75.38 -25.80
CA LEU A 11 -10.95 74.96 -26.26
C LEU A 11 -9.81 75.95 -25.89
N ARG A 12 -8.59 75.41 -25.67
CA ARG A 12 -7.35 75.91 -26.28
C ARG A 12 -6.28 74.83 -26.39
N LEU A 13 -5.76 74.66 -27.59
CA LEU A 13 -4.61 73.84 -27.95
C LEU A 13 -3.35 74.23 -27.19
N GLY A 14 -2.56 73.22 -26.80
CA GLY A 14 -1.17 73.38 -26.39
C GLY A 14 -0.42 72.06 -26.68
N LEU A 15 0.36 72.07 -27.78
CA LEU A 15 1.32 71.01 -28.11
C LEU A 15 2.34 70.85 -26.97
N LEU A 16 2.55 69.65 -26.49
CA LEU A 16 3.79 69.24 -25.86
C LEU A 16 4.04 67.75 -26.10
N ALA A 17 5.25 67.45 -26.47
CA ALA A 17 5.74 66.20 -27.00
C ALA A 17 5.48 64.99 -26.09
N THR A 18 4.89 63.95 -26.64
CA THR A 18 4.73 62.65 -26.05
C THR A 18 5.97 61.80 -26.31
N SER A 19 6.71 61.52 -25.24
CA SER A 19 7.65 60.40 -25.20
C SER A 19 6.83 59.12 -24.98
N MET A 20 6.64 58.32 -26.03
CA MET A 20 6.14 56.96 -25.97
C MET A 20 7.17 56.06 -25.28
N ALA A 21 7.00 55.77 -23.99
CA ALA A 21 7.61 54.62 -23.37
C ALA A 21 6.81 53.39 -23.78
N ALA A 22 7.31 52.62 -24.75
CA ALA A 22 6.80 51.32 -25.09
C ALA A 22 7.08 50.38 -23.91
N ALA A 23 6.06 50.09 -23.08
CA ALA A 23 6.08 48.98 -22.15
C ALA A 23 6.08 47.69 -22.98
N MET A 24 7.24 47.10 -23.21
CA MET A 24 7.32 45.70 -23.62
C MET A 24 6.74 44.85 -22.50
N VAL A 25 5.53 44.41 -22.70
CA VAL A 25 4.97 43.27 -21.95
C VAL A 25 5.77 42.06 -22.43
N VAL A 26 6.79 41.71 -21.66
CA VAL A 26 7.44 40.40 -21.78
C VAL A 26 6.42 39.40 -21.29
N ALA A 27 5.61 38.87 -22.21
CA ALA A 27 4.87 37.66 -21.93
C ALA A 27 5.89 36.57 -21.56
N PRO A 28 5.76 35.88 -20.41
CA PRO A 28 6.61 34.74 -20.17
C PRO A 28 6.30 33.73 -21.28
N SER A 29 7.25 33.54 -22.19
CA SER A 29 7.23 32.39 -23.07
C SER A 29 7.16 31.16 -22.18
N LEU A 30 6.02 30.49 -22.16
CA LEU A 30 5.90 29.11 -21.77
C LEU A 30 6.78 28.31 -22.74
N ALA A 31 8.08 28.32 -22.51
CA ALA A 31 8.96 27.30 -23.01
C ALA A 31 8.37 25.98 -22.44
N GLN A 32 7.61 25.29 -23.26
CA GLN A 32 7.32 23.89 -23.01
C GLN A 32 8.68 23.24 -22.81
N ALA A 33 9.01 22.96 -21.55
CA ALA A 33 10.22 22.22 -21.23
C ALA A 33 10.12 20.91 -22.02
N GLN A 34 10.93 20.85 -23.09
CA GLN A 34 11.00 19.68 -23.95
C GLN A 34 11.33 18.51 -23.02
N ALA A 35 10.38 17.58 -22.84
CA ALA A 35 10.54 16.50 -21.91
C ALA A 35 11.87 15.81 -22.21
N ALA A 36 12.76 15.79 -21.23
CA ALA A 36 14.10 15.24 -21.42
C ALA A 36 13.97 13.79 -21.87
N LYS A 37 14.74 13.41 -22.89
CA LYS A 37 14.77 12.02 -23.37
C LYS A 37 15.25 11.12 -22.24
N PRO A 38 14.59 9.97 -21.99
CA PRO A 38 15.03 9.05 -20.97
C PRO A 38 16.44 8.52 -21.26
N GLN A 39 17.22 8.36 -20.23
CA GLN A 39 18.57 7.79 -20.30
C GLN A 39 18.50 6.32 -19.90
N TYR A 40 19.27 5.50 -20.61
CA TYR A 40 19.45 4.09 -20.24
C TYR A 40 20.72 3.94 -19.42
N GLY A 41 20.69 2.97 -18.50
CA GLY A 41 21.82 2.63 -17.68
C GLY A 41 21.75 3.15 -16.25
N GLY A 42 22.77 2.79 -15.49
CA GLY A 42 22.88 3.15 -14.08
C GLY A 42 22.17 2.20 -13.12
N LYS A 43 22.31 2.51 -11.84
CA LYS A 43 21.79 1.73 -10.73
C LYS A 43 20.92 2.62 -9.86
N LEU A 44 19.72 2.15 -9.55
CA LEU A 44 18.78 2.79 -8.64
C LEU A 44 18.95 2.20 -7.24
N GLU A 45 19.37 3.01 -6.28
CA GLU A 45 19.60 2.63 -4.88
C GLU A 45 18.41 3.05 -4.02
N ILE A 46 17.74 2.09 -3.39
CA ILE A 46 16.48 2.32 -2.66
C ILE A 46 16.62 1.88 -1.20
N GLY A 47 16.25 2.77 -0.29
CA GLY A 47 15.97 2.45 1.11
C GLY A 47 14.51 2.01 1.23
N SER A 48 14.26 0.71 1.19
CA SER A 48 12.92 0.16 1.29
C SER A 48 12.56 -0.20 2.73
N ILE A 49 11.31 0.10 3.11
CA ILE A 49 10.75 -0.30 4.41
C ILE A 49 10.63 -1.83 4.54
N TYR A 50 10.54 -2.55 3.43
CA TYR A 50 10.26 -3.99 3.43
C TYR A 50 11.50 -4.87 3.28
N ALA A 51 12.61 -4.37 2.76
CA ALA A 51 13.75 -5.19 2.40
C ALA A 51 14.33 -6.01 3.58
N GLY A 52 14.22 -5.53 4.81
CA GLY A 52 14.75 -6.20 6.01
C GLY A 52 13.72 -6.71 7.00
N VAL A 53 12.41 -6.56 6.72
CA VAL A 53 11.35 -6.75 7.74
C VAL A 53 11.03 -8.22 7.99
N ALA A 54 10.99 -9.06 6.97
CA ALA A 54 10.59 -10.46 7.10
C ALA A 54 11.65 -11.41 6.54
N ALA A 55 11.59 -12.67 6.95
CA ALA A 55 12.37 -13.73 6.35
C ALA A 55 12.10 -13.78 4.83
N LEU A 56 13.17 -13.97 4.06
CA LEU A 56 13.08 -14.12 2.62
C LEU A 56 12.39 -15.46 2.29
N SER A 57 11.49 -15.41 1.36
CA SER A 57 10.84 -16.58 0.78
C SER A 57 10.82 -16.41 -0.73
N TRP A 58 11.43 -17.38 -1.44
CA TRP A 58 11.61 -17.34 -2.88
C TRP A 58 10.60 -18.21 -3.62
N ASP A 59 9.86 -19.02 -2.90
CA ASP A 59 8.81 -19.86 -3.47
C ASP A 59 7.43 -19.20 -3.32
N MET A 60 6.75 -18.96 -4.45
CA MET A 60 5.40 -18.38 -4.45
C MET A 60 4.40 -19.21 -3.63
N ALA A 61 4.57 -20.54 -3.53
CA ALA A 61 3.71 -21.41 -2.74
C ALA A 61 3.90 -21.31 -1.22
N ASP A 62 4.84 -20.50 -0.76
CA ASP A 62 5.03 -20.20 0.66
C ASP A 62 4.02 -19.22 1.25
N TRP A 63 3.20 -18.59 0.41
CA TRP A 63 2.16 -17.64 0.85
C TRP A 63 2.69 -16.52 1.76
N ASN A 64 3.92 -16.09 1.49
CA ASN A 64 4.52 -14.97 2.22
C ASN A 64 3.99 -13.65 1.66
N TRP A 65 3.45 -12.79 2.50
CA TRP A 65 2.90 -11.48 2.13
C TRP A 65 3.91 -10.56 1.40
N LYS A 66 5.19 -10.75 1.66
CA LYS A 66 6.27 -9.94 1.09
C LYS A 66 6.70 -10.38 -0.33
N GLN A 67 6.18 -11.49 -0.84
CA GLN A 67 6.65 -12.07 -2.11
C GLN A 67 6.57 -11.10 -3.28
N ASN A 68 5.53 -10.30 -3.40
CA ASN A 68 5.43 -9.33 -4.49
C ASN A 68 6.51 -8.24 -4.43
N HIS A 69 6.98 -7.90 -3.23
CA HIS A 69 8.10 -6.99 -3.07
C HIS A 69 9.42 -7.63 -3.54
N ASP A 70 9.67 -8.87 -3.16
CA ASP A 70 10.93 -9.55 -3.45
C ASP A 70 10.93 -10.20 -4.85
N LEU A 71 9.81 -10.73 -5.30
CA LEU A 71 9.68 -11.51 -6.54
C LEU A 71 8.95 -10.79 -7.67
N GLY A 72 8.24 -9.70 -7.39
CA GLY A 72 7.41 -9.01 -8.39
C GLY A 72 8.18 -8.33 -9.52
N GLY A 73 9.52 -8.25 -9.42
CA GLY A 73 10.40 -7.86 -10.51
C GLY A 73 10.74 -9.03 -11.44
N ILE A 74 10.57 -10.26 -10.95
CA ILE A 74 10.86 -11.50 -11.67
C ILE A 74 9.59 -12.09 -12.26
N TYR A 75 8.53 -12.19 -11.43
CA TYR A 75 7.25 -12.74 -11.83
C TYR A 75 6.23 -11.64 -12.08
N GLU A 76 5.70 -11.64 -13.30
CA GLU A 76 4.58 -10.79 -13.65
C GLU A 76 3.26 -11.39 -13.21
N GLN A 77 2.22 -10.56 -13.23
CA GLN A 77 0.84 -10.90 -12.88
C GLN A 77 -0.07 -10.76 -14.10
N LEU A 78 -1.32 -11.16 -14.00
CA LEU A 78 -2.25 -10.96 -15.12
C LEU A 78 -2.59 -9.48 -15.32
N PHE A 79 -2.72 -8.74 -14.21
CA PHE A 79 -3.06 -7.32 -14.21
C PHE A 79 -2.07 -6.52 -13.40
N SER A 80 -2.01 -5.22 -13.68
CA SER A 80 -1.15 -4.27 -12.98
C SER A 80 -1.78 -2.87 -13.01
N ALA A 81 -1.18 -1.91 -12.30
CA ALA A 81 -1.58 -0.52 -12.38
C ALA A 81 -1.31 0.09 -13.77
N ASP A 82 -2.26 0.86 -14.25
CA ASP A 82 -2.08 1.74 -15.41
C ASP A 82 -1.41 3.06 -14.96
N LEU A 83 -0.08 3.06 -14.94
CA LEU A 83 0.71 4.22 -14.52
C LEU A 83 0.59 5.43 -15.46
N SER A 84 0.01 5.26 -16.67
CA SER A 84 -0.34 6.40 -17.52
C SER A 84 -1.41 7.30 -16.87
N LYS A 85 -2.21 6.74 -15.97
CA LYS A 85 -3.24 7.43 -15.16
C LYS A 85 -2.70 8.01 -13.85
N ALA A 86 -1.39 7.94 -13.62
CA ALA A 86 -0.77 8.53 -12.42
C ALA A 86 -0.92 10.06 -12.41
N SER A 87 -1.00 10.64 -11.21
CA SER A 87 -1.14 12.10 -11.03
C SER A 87 -0.02 12.88 -11.72
N ARG A 88 1.21 12.35 -11.77
CA ARG A 88 2.34 12.97 -12.51
C ARG A 88 2.10 13.06 -14.02
N ASN A 89 1.19 12.27 -14.56
CA ASN A 89 0.78 12.28 -15.96
C ASN A 89 -0.57 12.98 -16.19
N GLY A 90 -1.07 13.73 -15.19
CA GLY A 90 -2.37 14.41 -15.24
C GLY A 90 -3.56 13.51 -14.88
N GLY A 91 -3.32 12.30 -14.42
CA GLY A 91 -4.36 11.37 -13.92
C GLY A 91 -4.85 11.73 -12.52
N GLN A 92 -5.90 11.04 -12.09
CA GLN A 92 -6.56 11.32 -10.80
C GLN A 92 -6.04 10.46 -9.63
N TYR A 93 -5.28 9.39 -9.90
CA TYR A 93 -4.83 8.47 -8.87
C TYR A 93 -3.32 8.54 -8.68
N ALA A 94 -2.89 8.77 -7.44
CA ALA A 94 -1.49 9.02 -7.14
C ALA A 94 -0.64 7.74 -7.01
N PHE A 95 -1.25 6.56 -6.90
CA PHE A 95 -0.57 5.29 -6.61
C PHE A 95 0.29 5.32 -5.33
N TYR A 96 -0.16 6.06 -4.33
CA TYR A 96 0.49 6.16 -3.02
C TYR A 96 0.07 5.05 -2.06
N SER A 97 -1.03 4.33 -2.37
CA SER A 97 -1.46 3.17 -1.61
C SER A 97 -0.53 1.98 -1.83
N ASP A 98 -0.23 1.27 -0.76
CA ASP A 98 0.67 0.11 -0.81
C ASP A 98 0.02 -1.14 -1.42
N ALA A 99 -1.30 -1.23 -1.42
CA ALA A 99 -1.99 -2.44 -1.83
C ALA A 99 -3.34 -2.23 -2.52
N TYR A 100 -3.83 -0.99 -2.66
CA TYR A 100 -5.09 -0.72 -3.31
C TYR A 100 -4.91 -0.20 -4.74
N LEU A 101 -5.61 -0.83 -5.67
CA LEU A 101 -5.77 -0.34 -7.04
C LEU A 101 -7.26 -0.22 -7.35
N PRO A 102 -7.77 0.98 -7.62
CA PRO A 102 -9.12 1.14 -8.16
C PRO A 102 -9.25 0.38 -9.49
N GLN A 103 -10.37 -0.28 -9.70
CA GLN A 103 -10.61 -1.08 -10.92
C GLN A 103 -10.43 -0.24 -12.20
N ALA A 104 -10.84 1.04 -12.16
CA ALA A 104 -10.64 1.98 -13.26
C ALA A 104 -9.15 2.30 -13.56
N SER A 105 -8.24 1.98 -12.64
CA SER A 105 -6.79 2.17 -12.78
C SER A 105 -6.04 0.88 -13.13
N LEU A 106 -6.74 -0.21 -13.43
CA LEU A 106 -6.12 -1.45 -13.86
C LEU A 106 -5.81 -1.42 -15.37
N ARG A 107 -4.72 -2.09 -15.71
CA ARG A 107 -4.38 -2.51 -17.09
C ARG A 107 -4.06 -4.00 -17.11
N GLY A 108 -4.14 -4.61 -18.28
CA GLY A 108 -3.55 -5.92 -18.47
C GLY A 108 -2.02 -5.85 -18.42
N GLU A 109 -1.40 -6.78 -17.70
CA GLU A 109 0.04 -7.03 -17.71
C GLU A 109 0.32 -8.24 -18.62
N LEU A 110 0.33 -9.46 -18.12
CA LEU A 110 0.37 -10.65 -18.99
C LEU A 110 -0.94 -10.85 -19.76
N ALA A 111 -2.07 -10.41 -19.21
CA ALA A 111 -3.33 -10.37 -19.92
C ALA A 111 -3.32 -9.26 -20.97
N GLU A 112 -3.69 -9.59 -22.23
CA GLU A 112 -3.97 -8.61 -23.27
C GLU A 112 -5.39 -8.05 -23.12
N SER A 113 -6.35 -8.93 -22.80
CA SER A 113 -7.75 -8.58 -22.56
C SER A 113 -8.43 -9.63 -21.69
N TRP A 114 -9.57 -9.25 -21.12
CA TRP A 114 -10.42 -10.16 -20.35
C TRP A 114 -11.88 -9.77 -20.49
N ARG A 115 -12.76 -10.76 -20.37
CA ARG A 115 -14.22 -10.55 -20.42
C ARG A 115 -14.98 -11.65 -19.69
N TRP A 116 -16.07 -11.30 -19.10
CA TRP A 116 -17.06 -12.25 -18.61
C TRP A 116 -17.85 -12.79 -19.80
N VAL A 117 -17.74 -14.09 -20.07
CA VAL A 117 -18.49 -14.78 -21.14
C VAL A 117 -19.85 -15.28 -20.67
N ASP A 118 -19.96 -15.51 -19.37
CA ASP A 118 -21.22 -15.65 -18.63
C ASP A 118 -21.01 -15.16 -17.17
N PRO A 119 -22.07 -15.13 -16.32
CA PRO A 119 -21.94 -14.62 -14.95
C PRO A 119 -20.86 -15.31 -14.07
N LEU A 120 -20.50 -16.54 -14.37
CA LEU A 120 -19.54 -17.31 -13.57
C LEU A 120 -18.33 -17.78 -14.39
N LYS A 121 -18.10 -17.19 -15.57
CA LYS A 121 -17.02 -17.60 -16.45
C LYS A 121 -16.26 -16.39 -17.01
N LEU A 122 -15.02 -16.25 -16.60
CA LEU A 122 -14.11 -15.19 -17.04
C LEU A 122 -13.09 -15.76 -18.02
N GLU A 123 -13.06 -15.22 -19.23
CA GLU A 123 -12.04 -15.49 -20.23
C GLU A 123 -10.95 -14.43 -20.17
N VAL A 124 -9.68 -14.85 -20.10
CA VAL A 124 -8.49 -14.00 -20.13
C VAL A 124 -7.61 -14.39 -21.31
N LYS A 125 -7.38 -13.46 -22.22
CA LYS A 125 -6.45 -13.61 -23.35
C LYS A 125 -5.07 -13.11 -22.92
N LEU A 126 -4.05 -13.95 -23.10
CA LEU A 126 -2.66 -13.60 -22.80
C LEU A 126 -2.01 -12.89 -23.99
N ARG A 127 -1.09 -12.00 -23.70
CA ARG A 127 -0.22 -11.40 -24.72
C ARG A 127 0.65 -12.47 -25.37
N LYS A 128 0.85 -12.36 -26.67
CA LYS A 128 1.73 -13.24 -27.43
C LYS A 128 3.17 -12.74 -27.41
N GLY A 129 4.13 -13.65 -27.56
CA GLY A 129 5.54 -13.31 -27.68
C GLY A 129 6.22 -12.91 -26.37
N ILE A 130 5.58 -13.12 -25.23
CA ILE A 130 6.22 -12.92 -23.92
C ILE A 130 7.11 -14.12 -23.62
N MET A 131 8.40 -13.88 -23.38
CA MET A 131 9.40 -14.92 -23.26
C MET A 131 9.90 -15.09 -21.82
N PHE A 132 9.93 -16.32 -21.35
CA PHE A 132 10.87 -16.69 -20.28
C PHE A 132 12.26 -16.76 -20.88
N PRO A 133 13.26 -16.03 -20.33
CA PRO A 133 14.63 -16.13 -20.81
C PRO A 133 15.24 -17.51 -20.49
N GLU A 134 16.33 -17.85 -21.17
CA GLU A 134 17.11 -19.04 -20.80
C GLU A 134 17.75 -18.85 -19.41
N LYS A 135 17.67 -19.88 -18.59
CA LYS A 135 18.33 -19.96 -17.29
C LYS A 135 19.11 -21.26 -17.20
N ALA A 136 20.45 -21.16 -17.20
CA ALA A 136 21.31 -22.33 -17.16
C ALA A 136 20.98 -23.25 -15.98
N GLY A 137 20.86 -24.54 -16.24
CA GLY A 137 20.53 -25.55 -15.23
C GLY A 137 19.06 -25.56 -14.78
N VAL A 138 18.22 -24.65 -15.29
CA VAL A 138 16.80 -24.56 -14.93
C VAL A 138 15.90 -24.75 -16.14
N MET A 139 16.01 -23.90 -17.17
CA MET A 139 15.15 -24.00 -18.34
C MET A 139 15.77 -23.36 -19.59
N LYS A 140 15.33 -23.83 -20.77
CA LYS A 140 15.56 -23.15 -22.04
C LYS A 140 14.59 -21.99 -22.21
N ALA A 141 14.98 -21.01 -23.04
CA ALA A 141 14.09 -19.92 -23.39
C ALA A 141 12.82 -20.48 -24.09
N ARG A 142 11.65 -20.02 -23.64
CA ARG A 142 10.37 -20.36 -24.25
C ARG A 142 9.31 -19.28 -24.03
N GLU A 143 8.30 -19.29 -24.85
CA GLU A 143 7.15 -18.39 -24.70
C GLU A 143 6.27 -18.77 -23.50
N LEU A 144 5.73 -17.76 -22.83
CA LEU A 144 4.68 -17.91 -21.81
C LEU A 144 3.39 -18.46 -22.49
N THR A 145 2.73 -19.38 -21.83
CA THR A 145 1.47 -19.96 -22.30
C THR A 145 0.40 -19.94 -21.21
N ALA A 146 -0.84 -20.22 -21.58
CA ALA A 146 -1.95 -20.36 -20.65
C ALA A 146 -1.72 -21.46 -19.61
N GLU A 147 -0.96 -22.51 -19.95
CA GLU A 147 -0.60 -23.58 -19.01
C GLU A 147 0.28 -23.08 -17.86
N ASP A 148 1.11 -22.06 -18.06
CA ASP A 148 1.90 -21.47 -16.98
C ASP A 148 1.02 -20.76 -15.95
N VAL A 149 -0.07 -20.16 -16.40
CA VAL A 149 -1.06 -19.52 -15.52
C VAL A 149 -1.83 -20.58 -14.73
N VAL A 150 -2.31 -21.63 -15.42
CA VAL A 150 -3.01 -22.76 -14.78
C VAL A 150 -2.11 -23.43 -13.75
N TYR A 151 -0.85 -23.69 -14.12
CA TYR A 151 0.14 -24.27 -13.21
C TYR A 151 0.36 -23.41 -11.96
N SER A 152 0.61 -22.11 -12.14
CA SER A 152 0.86 -21.18 -11.03
C SER A 152 -0.33 -21.10 -10.08
N TYR A 153 -1.55 -20.98 -10.63
CA TYR A 153 -2.78 -21.00 -9.85
C TYR A 153 -2.94 -22.30 -9.06
N THR A 154 -2.82 -23.45 -9.74
CA THR A 154 -2.98 -24.77 -9.12
C THR A 154 -1.98 -24.97 -7.99
N ARG A 155 -0.72 -24.56 -8.21
CA ARG A 155 0.33 -24.67 -7.21
C ARG A 155 0.06 -23.80 -5.99
N GLN A 156 -0.50 -22.60 -6.16
CA GLN A 156 -0.93 -21.74 -5.07
C GLN A 156 -2.14 -22.35 -4.33
N GLU A 157 -3.12 -22.82 -5.07
CA GLU A 157 -4.37 -23.38 -4.52
C GLU A 157 -4.12 -24.67 -3.71
N THR A 158 -3.19 -25.51 -4.13
CA THR A 158 -2.86 -26.78 -3.47
C THR A 158 -1.80 -26.65 -2.37
N SER A 159 -1.25 -25.45 -2.14
CA SER A 159 -0.26 -25.25 -1.09
C SER A 159 -0.84 -25.52 0.31
N PRO A 160 -0.13 -26.27 1.18
CA PRO A 160 -0.51 -26.45 2.58
C PRO A 160 -0.46 -25.16 3.39
N LYS A 161 0.20 -24.12 2.87
CA LYS A 161 0.31 -22.80 3.50
C LYS A 161 -0.76 -21.82 3.02
N LYS A 162 -1.66 -22.26 2.12
CA LYS A 162 -2.72 -21.43 1.56
C LYS A 162 -3.56 -20.76 2.67
N ILE A 163 -3.83 -19.48 2.49
CA ILE A 163 -4.79 -18.76 3.34
C ILE A 163 -6.17 -19.37 3.15
N PRO A 164 -6.85 -19.77 4.24
CA PRO A 164 -8.19 -20.33 4.16
C PRO A 164 -9.15 -19.42 3.37
N THR A 165 -10.04 -20.02 2.61
CA THR A 165 -11.09 -19.35 1.82
C THR A 165 -10.61 -18.43 0.70
N TYR A 166 -9.31 -18.38 0.43
CA TYR A 166 -8.78 -17.43 -0.55
C TYR A 166 -9.27 -17.69 -1.97
N PHE A 167 -9.32 -18.95 -2.41
CA PHE A 167 -9.76 -19.37 -3.74
C PHE A 167 -11.06 -20.16 -3.76
N ASP A 168 -11.80 -20.27 -2.67
CA ASP A 168 -13.00 -21.12 -2.56
C ASP A 168 -14.12 -20.76 -3.55
N HIS A 169 -14.13 -19.53 -4.05
CA HIS A 169 -15.07 -19.05 -5.08
C HIS A 169 -14.75 -19.55 -6.49
N ILE A 170 -13.55 -20.11 -6.72
CA ILE A 170 -13.13 -20.66 -8.01
C ILE A 170 -13.42 -22.16 -8.04
N GLU A 171 -14.04 -22.62 -9.11
CA GLU A 171 -14.28 -24.02 -9.36
C GLU A 171 -13.11 -24.66 -10.09
N LYS A 172 -12.66 -23.98 -11.17
CA LYS A 172 -11.68 -24.53 -12.09
C LYS A 172 -10.99 -23.40 -12.86
N VAL A 173 -9.70 -23.58 -13.12
CA VAL A 173 -8.93 -22.75 -14.05
C VAL A 173 -8.37 -23.66 -15.13
N GLU A 174 -8.54 -23.31 -16.40
CA GLU A 174 -8.14 -24.14 -17.53
C GLU A 174 -7.59 -23.34 -18.70
N ALA A 175 -6.60 -23.91 -19.41
CA ALA A 175 -6.12 -23.41 -20.67
C ALA A 175 -6.99 -24.00 -21.80
N THR A 176 -7.68 -23.16 -22.53
CA THR A 176 -8.53 -23.61 -23.67
C THR A 176 -7.79 -23.56 -24.99
N ASP A 177 -6.75 -22.76 -25.06
CA ASP A 177 -5.73 -22.73 -26.12
C ASP A 177 -4.41 -22.18 -25.56
N LYS A 178 -3.37 -22.07 -26.41
CA LYS A 178 -2.03 -21.60 -25.99
C LYS A 178 -2.04 -20.27 -25.25
N ASN A 179 -2.97 -19.36 -25.57
CA ASN A 179 -2.99 -18.00 -25.04
C ASN A 179 -4.31 -17.63 -24.34
N THR A 180 -5.18 -18.60 -24.06
CA THR A 180 -6.48 -18.34 -23.41
C THR A 180 -6.62 -19.12 -22.13
N VAL A 181 -6.82 -18.41 -21.04
CA VAL A 181 -7.16 -18.96 -19.72
C VAL A 181 -8.62 -18.68 -19.41
N VAL A 182 -9.32 -19.68 -18.91
CA VAL A 182 -10.71 -19.56 -18.46
C VAL A 182 -10.78 -19.86 -16.97
N PHE A 183 -11.29 -18.90 -16.22
CA PHE A 183 -11.63 -19.06 -14.81
C PHE A 183 -13.13 -19.35 -14.69
N ASN A 184 -13.45 -20.52 -14.19
CA ASN A 184 -14.83 -20.94 -13.88
C ASN A 184 -15.06 -20.73 -12.38
N PHE A 185 -16.13 -20.05 -12.02
CA PHE A 185 -16.44 -19.68 -10.65
C PHE A 185 -17.59 -20.54 -10.11
N LYS A 186 -17.51 -20.97 -8.85
CA LYS A 186 -18.65 -21.53 -8.11
C LYS A 186 -19.65 -20.43 -7.76
N THR A 187 -19.11 -19.29 -7.34
CA THR A 187 -19.87 -18.08 -6.97
C THR A 187 -19.08 -16.87 -7.41
N PHE A 188 -19.77 -15.81 -7.81
CA PHE A 188 -19.09 -14.55 -8.09
C PHE A 188 -18.40 -14.03 -6.84
N ASN A 189 -17.20 -13.49 -7.01
CA ASN A 189 -16.45 -12.80 -5.97
C ASN A 189 -15.97 -11.46 -6.51
N SER A 190 -16.35 -10.38 -5.86
CA SER A 190 -16.01 -9.01 -6.30
C SER A 190 -14.51 -8.68 -6.22
N GLU A 191 -13.70 -9.54 -5.56
CA GLU A 191 -12.24 -9.44 -5.52
C GLU A 191 -11.53 -10.32 -6.56
N TRP A 192 -12.23 -10.79 -7.58
CA TRP A 192 -11.66 -11.71 -8.56
C TRP A 192 -10.36 -11.21 -9.18
N ASP A 193 -10.30 -9.93 -9.56
CA ASP A 193 -9.14 -9.28 -10.14
C ASP A 193 -7.97 -9.19 -9.15
N TYR A 194 -8.26 -8.94 -7.87
CA TYR A 194 -7.29 -8.97 -6.79
C TYR A 194 -6.80 -10.39 -6.51
N ARG A 195 -7.70 -11.38 -6.40
CA ARG A 195 -7.36 -12.72 -5.93
C ARG A 195 -6.37 -13.46 -6.83
N PHE A 196 -6.51 -13.36 -8.12
CA PHE A 196 -5.64 -14.03 -9.06
C PHE A 196 -4.99 -13.11 -10.12
N GLY A 197 -5.29 -11.82 -10.09
CA GLY A 197 -4.85 -10.90 -11.13
C GLY A 197 -3.71 -9.98 -10.74
N TRP A 198 -3.83 -9.26 -9.61
CA TRP A 198 -2.84 -8.25 -9.19
C TRP A 198 -2.53 -8.27 -7.68
N GLY A 199 -3.15 -9.14 -6.92
CA GLY A 199 -3.01 -9.22 -5.47
C GLY A 199 -1.72 -9.89 -5.00
N TYR A 200 -1.69 -10.29 -3.73
CA TYR A 200 -0.46 -10.77 -3.09
C TYR A 200 0.10 -12.06 -3.69
N TYR A 201 -0.69 -13.00 -4.13
CA TYR A 201 -0.26 -14.37 -4.43
C TYR A 201 -0.54 -14.75 -5.88
N SER A 202 -0.46 -13.79 -6.80
CA SER A 202 -0.88 -13.96 -8.19
C SER A 202 0.27 -13.90 -9.22
N GLY A 203 1.52 -14.02 -8.79
CA GLY A 203 2.68 -14.09 -9.69
C GLY A 203 2.69 -15.37 -10.53
N ILE A 204 3.01 -15.24 -11.81
CA ILE A 204 3.07 -16.36 -12.76
C ILE A 204 4.51 -16.83 -12.89
N MET A 205 4.75 -18.10 -12.56
CA MET A 205 6.07 -18.72 -12.63
C MET A 205 6.06 -19.96 -13.52
N PRO A 206 7.15 -20.23 -14.26
CA PRO A 206 7.25 -21.42 -15.06
C PRO A 206 7.46 -22.66 -14.16
N LYS A 207 6.90 -23.81 -14.54
CA LYS A 207 7.00 -25.06 -13.77
C LYS A 207 8.44 -25.51 -13.57
N GLU A 208 9.31 -25.24 -14.52
CA GLU A 208 10.72 -25.63 -14.50
C GLU A 208 11.47 -25.02 -13.31
N VAL A 209 11.08 -23.80 -12.88
CA VAL A 209 11.66 -23.17 -11.66
C VAL A 209 11.24 -23.93 -10.41
N ALA A 210 9.98 -24.38 -10.33
CA ALA A 210 9.52 -25.18 -9.20
C ALA A 210 10.20 -26.55 -9.17
N GLU A 211 10.34 -27.21 -10.32
CA GLU A 211 11.04 -28.49 -10.47
C GLU A 211 12.54 -28.39 -10.11
N ALA A 212 13.19 -27.28 -10.44
CA ALA A 212 14.58 -27.00 -10.06
C ALA A 212 14.75 -26.59 -8.58
N GLY A 213 13.64 -26.34 -7.86
CA GLY A 213 13.64 -25.89 -6.48
C GLY A 213 13.54 -24.38 -6.35
N ALA A 214 12.30 -23.86 -6.36
CA ALA A 214 11.96 -22.44 -6.28
C ALA A 214 12.46 -21.75 -4.99
N GLY A 215 12.69 -22.49 -3.91
CA GLY A 215 13.26 -21.96 -2.67
C GLY A 215 14.70 -21.48 -2.78
N ASN A 216 15.42 -21.88 -3.84
CA ASN A 216 16.75 -21.38 -4.13
C ASN A 216 16.68 -20.16 -5.06
N TRP A 217 17.04 -18.97 -4.54
CA TRP A 217 16.97 -17.73 -5.32
C TRP A 217 17.76 -17.76 -6.64
N LYS A 218 18.80 -18.61 -6.74
CA LYS A 218 19.60 -18.77 -7.95
C LYS A 218 18.84 -19.44 -9.10
N ASN A 219 17.76 -20.18 -8.79
CA ASN A 219 16.94 -20.85 -9.78
C ASN A 219 15.81 -19.96 -10.33
N LEU A 220 15.59 -18.79 -9.70
CA LEU A 220 14.50 -17.91 -10.09
C LEU A 220 14.62 -17.46 -11.54
N ASN A 221 13.53 -17.56 -12.30
CA ASN A 221 13.41 -17.12 -13.66
C ASN A 221 11.95 -16.75 -13.97
N GLY A 222 11.72 -15.66 -14.68
CA GLY A 222 10.38 -15.15 -14.97
C GLY A 222 10.38 -14.20 -16.15
N THR A 223 9.21 -13.73 -16.51
CA THR A 223 9.00 -12.78 -17.62
C THR A 223 9.23 -11.33 -17.24
N GLY A 224 9.39 -11.04 -15.94
CA GLY A 224 9.41 -9.69 -15.38
C GLY A 224 10.58 -8.81 -15.82
N PRO A 225 10.54 -7.51 -15.45
CA PRO A 225 11.51 -6.52 -15.87
C PRO A 225 12.93 -6.74 -15.32
N PHE A 226 13.07 -7.50 -14.23
CA PHE A 226 14.35 -7.72 -13.57
C PHE A 226 14.51 -9.17 -13.14
N SER A 227 15.76 -9.56 -12.88
CA SER A 227 16.14 -10.84 -12.27
C SER A 227 17.06 -10.59 -11.07
N LEU A 228 16.90 -11.37 -9.99
CA LEU A 228 17.77 -11.27 -8.82
C LEU A 228 19.19 -11.73 -9.20
N SER A 229 20.16 -10.82 -9.14
CA SER A 229 21.55 -11.04 -9.55
C SER A 229 22.51 -11.18 -8.38
N GLU A 230 22.19 -10.56 -7.23
CA GLU A 230 23.02 -10.60 -6.04
C GLU A 230 22.14 -10.55 -4.78
N LEU A 231 22.50 -11.37 -3.80
CA LEU A 231 21.87 -11.38 -2.49
C LEU A 231 22.94 -11.43 -1.41
N VAL A 232 23.03 -10.37 -0.62
CA VAL A 232 23.82 -10.34 0.62
C VAL A 232 22.83 -10.26 1.78
N GLN A 233 22.63 -11.38 2.46
CA GLN A 233 21.63 -11.51 3.49
C GLN A 233 21.79 -10.44 4.59
N GLY A 234 20.71 -9.74 4.91
CA GLY A 234 20.71 -8.66 5.89
C GLY A 234 21.39 -7.37 5.46
N ASN A 235 21.91 -7.27 4.23
CA ASN A 235 22.60 -6.09 3.70
C ASN A 235 21.98 -5.56 2.41
N SER A 236 21.85 -6.39 1.36
CA SER A 236 21.34 -5.91 0.07
C SER A 236 20.76 -7.01 -0.80
N GLN A 237 19.84 -6.57 -1.68
CA GLN A 237 19.28 -7.35 -2.78
C GLN A 237 19.48 -6.55 -4.06
N VAL A 238 20.16 -7.11 -5.08
CA VAL A 238 20.40 -6.43 -6.35
C VAL A 238 19.73 -7.19 -7.48
N TYR A 239 18.97 -6.46 -8.28
CA TYR A 239 18.23 -6.98 -9.41
C TYR A 239 18.75 -6.36 -10.69
N ALA A 240 19.16 -7.20 -11.66
CA ALA A 240 19.61 -6.78 -12.98
C ALA A 240 18.46 -6.76 -13.95
N LYS A 241 18.46 -5.80 -14.89
CA LYS A 241 17.40 -5.70 -15.91
C LYS A 241 17.32 -6.95 -16.77
N ASN A 242 16.10 -7.30 -17.14
CA ASN A 242 15.81 -8.29 -18.16
C ASN A 242 15.83 -7.62 -19.55
N PRO A 243 16.84 -7.87 -20.40
CA PRO A 243 16.92 -7.22 -21.72
C PRO A 243 15.83 -7.65 -22.68
N ALA A 244 15.18 -8.80 -22.41
CA ALA A 244 14.07 -9.35 -23.21
C ALA A 244 12.68 -8.87 -22.72
N TYR A 245 12.62 -8.01 -21.71
CA TYR A 245 11.35 -7.51 -21.19
C TYR A 245 10.51 -6.85 -22.29
N TRP A 246 9.25 -7.15 -22.36
CA TRP A 246 8.35 -6.84 -23.49
C TRP A 246 7.72 -5.45 -23.43
N ASP A 247 7.52 -4.89 -22.22
CA ASP A 247 6.74 -3.67 -22.01
C ASP A 247 7.52 -2.40 -22.41
N LYS A 248 6.78 -1.31 -22.58
CA LYS A 248 7.29 0.00 -23.00
C LYS A 248 6.73 1.10 -22.12
N GLU A 249 7.42 2.21 -22.07
CA GLU A 249 6.95 3.45 -21.46
C GLU A 249 6.81 4.54 -22.53
N ARG A 250 5.67 5.22 -22.52
CA ARG A 250 5.40 6.32 -23.46
C ARG A 250 5.75 7.65 -22.81
N ILE A 251 6.78 8.32 -23.33
CA ILE A 251 7.25 9.62 -22.84
C ILE A 251 7.18 10.61 -23.99
N ALA A 252 6.47 11.74 -23.80
CA ALA A 252 6.29 12.78 -24.81
C ALA A 252 5.88 12.23 -26.20
N GLY A 253 4.97 11.25 -26.20
CA GLY A 253 4.44 10.66 -27.43
C GLY A 253 5.32 9.58 -28.07
N THR A 254 6.51 9.30 -27.54
CA THR A 254 7.44 8.27 -28.03
C THR A 254 7.45 7.08 -27.10
N ASP A 255 7.41 5.87 -27.68
CA ASP A 255 7.49 4.60 -26.94
C ASP A 255 8.95 4.19 -26.74
N TYR A 256 9.35 4.00 -25.52
CA TYR A 256 10.68 3.55 -25.12
C TYR A 256 10.63 2.15 -24.51
N LYS A 257 11.57 1.30 -24.86
CA LYS A 257 11.72 -0.01 -24.22
C LYS A 257 12.15 0.17 -22.77
N ILE A 258 11.55 -0.56 -21.84
CA ILE A 258 11.94 -0.58 -20.43
C ILE A 258 12.50 -1.96 -20.04
N PRO A 259 13.25 -2.11 -18.92
CA PRO A 259 13.64 -1.09 -17.95
C PRO A 259 14.71 -0.09 -18.45
N PHE A 260 14.67 1.14 -17.93
CA PHE A 260 15.70 2.13 -18.26
C PHE A 260 16.98 1.89 -17.47
N VAL A 261 16.88 1.63 -16.14
CA VAL A 261 18.06 1.36 -15.30
C VAL A 261 18.60 -0.04 -15.55
N ASP A 262 19.91 -0.23 -15.38
CA ASP A 262 20.54 -1.53 -15.49
C ASP A 262 20.32 -2.39 -14.25
N GLN A 263 20.22 -1.74 -13.09
CA GLN A 263 20.03 -2.42 -11.81
C GLN A 263 19.12 -1.63 -10.87
N VAL A 264 18.41 -2.37 -10.00
CA VAL A 264 17.74 -1.86 -8.82
C VAL A 264 18.35 -2.54 -7.60
N ALA A 265 18.73 -1.77 -6.59
CA ALA A 265 19.29 -2.31 -5.36
C ALA A 265 18.48 -1.85 -4.15
N TYR A 266 17.99 -2.81 -3.37
CA TYR A 266 17.51 -2.54 -2.03
C TYR A 266 18.67 -2.55 -1.05
N ARG A 267 18.79 -1.48 -0.26
CA ARG A 267 19.73 -1.37 0.84
C ARG A 267 19.01 -1.59 2.17
N ILE A 268 19.49 -2.58 2.92
CA ILE A 268 18.94 -2.94 4.23
C ILE A 268 19.71 -2.16 5.29
N ILE A 269 19.19 -1.01 5.65
CA ILE A 269 19.74 -0.13 6.70
C ILE A 269 18.74 -0.10 7.83
N LYS A 270 19.05 -0.72 8.97
CA LYS A 270 18.11 -0.87 10.09
C LYS A 270 17.94 0.42 10.91
N ASP A 271 19.02 1.18 11.05
CA ASP A 271 19.05 2.41 11.84
C ASP A 271 18.51 3.59 11.05
N GLU A 272 17.52 4.30 11.59
CA GLU A 272 16.83 5.41 10.93
C GLU A 272 17.78 6.58 10.61
N ALA A 273 18.67 6.96 11.54
CA ALA A 273 19.61 8.06 11.32
C ALA A 273 20.60 7.72 10.20
N SER A 274 21.00 6.46 10.11
CA SER A 274 21.84 5.93 9.02
C SER A 274 21.12 5.96 7.68
N GLN A 275 19.80 5.65 7.63
CA GLN A 275 18.99 5.77 6.40
C GLN A 275 18.93 7.22 5.92
N LEU A 276 18.61 8.16 6.82
CA LEU A 276 18.56 9.59 6.50
C LEU A 276 19.92 10.13 6.02
N THR A 277 21.01 9.67 6.65
CA THR A 277 22.37 10.01 6.23
C THR A 277 22.68 9.44 4.84
N ALA A 278 22.31 8.19 4.57
CA ALA A 278 22.51 7.57 3.26
C ALA A 278 21.72 8.30 2.14
N LEU A 279 20.50 8.75 2.42
CA LEU A 279 19.74 9.58 1.49
C LEU A 279 20.44 10.94 1.30
N ARG A 280 20.75 11.65 2.37
CA ARG A 280 21.37 12.99 2.33
C ARG A 280 22.71 13.01 1.57
N THR A 281 23.47 11.93 1.64
CA THR A 281 24.77 11.78 0.99
C THR A 281 24.68 11.12 -0.39
N GLY A 282 23.50 10.97 -0.98
CA GLY A 282 23.29 10.39 -2.31
C GLY A 282 23.64 8.89 -2.44
N LYS A 283 23.86 8.20 -1.33
CA LYS A 283 24.01 6.72 -1.31
C LYS A 283 22.70 5.99 -1.51
N LEU A 284 21.60 6.64 -1.22
CA LEU A 284 20.25 6.26 -1.63
C LEU A 284 19.72 7.30 -2.60
N ASP A 285 19.07 6.84 -3.65
CA ASP A 285 18.38 7.70 -4.62
C ASP A 285 16.93 7.96 -4.18
N ILE A 286 16.31 6.98 -3.51
CA ILE A 286 14.94 7.03 -2.96
C ILE A 286 14.95 6.49 -1.53
N LEU A 287 14.19 7.15 -0.64
CA LEU A 287 13.80 6.60 0.66
C LEU A 287 12.27 6.57 0.75
N GLU A 288 11.71 5.36 0.88
CA GLU A 288 10.27 5.11 0.74
C GLU A 288 9.44 5.50 1.96
N ALA A 289 10.05 5.58 3.13
CA ALA A 289 9.37 5.99 4.35
C ALA A 289 10.27 6.86 5.22
N ILE A 290 9.78 8.05 5.54
CA ILE A 290 10.45 9.02 6.42
C ILE A 290 9.41 9.43 7.46
N ARG A 291 9.74 9.32 8.73
CA ARG A 291 8.89 9.76 9.83
C ARG A 291 8.73 11.28 9.77
N TRP A 292 7.56 11.75 10.12
CA TRP A 292 7.20 13.16 10.14
C TRP A 292 8.20 14.00 10.93
N SER A 293 8.75 13.47 12.04
CA SER A 293 9.70 14.16 12.93
C SER A 293 11.02 14.52 12.24
N ASN A 294 11.41 13.83 11.17
CA ASN A 294 12.68 14.03 10.48
C ASN A 294 12.57 14.91 9.22
N VAL A 295 11.35 15.28 8.84
CA VAL A 295 11.08 15.96 7.55
C VAL A 295 11.70 17.34 7.49
N ASP A 296 11.52 18.15 8.53
CA ASP A 296 11.99 19.56 8.53
C ASP A 296 13.51 19.65 8.56
N GLU A 297 14.18 18.77 9.32
CA GLU A 297 15.64 18.71 9.35
C GLU A 297 16.19 18.27 7.98
N LEU A 298 15.59 17.24 7.38
CA LEU A 298 16.03 16.73 6.10
C LEU A 298 15.79 17.74 4.96
N LYS A 299 14.68 18.49 4.98
CA LYS A 299 14.44 19.60 4.04
C LYS A 299 15.47 20.73 4.16
N LYS A 300 15.97 21.02 5.36
CA LYS A 300 17.03 22.00 5.58
C LYS A 300 18.39 21.49 5.12
N SER A 301 18.72 20.24 5.42
CA SER A 301 20.04 19.66 5.15
C SER A 301 20.20 19.13 3.72
N ALA A 302 19.09 18.85 3.02
CA ALA A 302 19.07 18.40 1.61
C ALA A 302 17.88 19.03 0.85
N PRO A 303 17.92 20.37 0.63
CA PRO A 303 16.79 21.12 0.06
C PRO A 303 16.45 20.76 -1.40
N GLN A 304 17.34 20.05 -2.09
CA GLN A 304 17.11 19.61 -3.47
C GLN A 304 16.20 18.39 -3.57
N LEU A 305 15.98 17.65 -2.47
CA LEU A 305 15.12 16.48 -2.45
C LEU A 305 13.70 16.82 -2.88
N GLN A 306 13.11 15.94 -3.67
CA GLN A 306 11.70 15.95 -4.00
C GLN A 306 10.93 15.12 -2.97
N TRP A 307 9.66 15.46 -2.77
CA TRP A 307 8.87 14.92 -1.69
C TRP A 307 7.48 14.50 -2.12
N ALA A 308 7.00 13.40 -1.55
CA ALA A 308 5.60 13.03 -1.52
C ALA A 308 5.15 12.76 -0.08
N LYS A 309 3.91 13.12 0.22
CA LYS A 309 3.23 12.86 1.49
C LYS A 309 1.95 12.12 1.19
N SER A 310 1.68 11.04 1.90
CA SER A 310 0.40 10.34 1.85
C SER A 310 0.01 9.83 3.23
N LEU A 311 -1.28 9.67 3.45
CA LEU A 311 -1.74 8.95 4.63
C LEU A 311 -1.25 7.50 4.54
N SER A 312 -0.79 6.94 5.66
CA SER A 312 -0.38 5.54 5.70
C SER A 312 -1.57 4.64 5.37
N ASN A 313 -1.36 3.65 4.53
CA ASN A 313 -2.35 2.62 4.29
C ASN A 313 -2.18 1.40 5.22
N SER A 314 -1.46 1.60 6.31
CA SER A 314 -1.45 0.71 7.48
C SER A 314 -2.14 1.41 8.64
N GLY A 315 -3.17 0.78 9.21
CA GLY A 315 -3.80 1.24 10.44
C GLY A 315 -3.10 0.63 11.65
N THR A 316 -2.64 1.47 12.58
CA THR A 316 -2.15 1.00 13.86
C THR A 316 -3.32 0.65 14.77
N ILE A 317 -3.31 -0.54 15.35
CA ILE A 317 -4.36 -1.02 16.26
C ILE A 317 -3.76 -1.71 17.49
N LEU A 318 -4.50 -1.64 18.60
CA LEU A 318 -4.33 -2.57 19.71
C LEU A 318 -5.50 -3.56 19.69
N ALA A 319 -5.26 -4.75 19.17
CA ALA A 319 -6.26 -5.81 19.17
C ALA A 319 -6.38 -6.45 20.56
N MET A 320 -7.62 -6.68 21.00
CA MET A 320 -7.93 -7.35 22.25
C MET A 320 -8.45 -8.76 21.96
N ARG A 321 -8.02 -9.76 22.72
CA ARG A 321 -8.56 -11.13 22.62
C ARG A 321 -10.00 -11.15 23.09
N VAL A 322 -10.95 -10.93 22.15
CA VAL A 322 -12.38 -10.85 22.46
C VAL A 322 -13.02 -12.20 22.79
N ASP A 323 -12.28 -13.28 22.64
CA ASP A 323 -12.63 -14.64 23.08
C ASP A 323 -12.24 -14.91 24.54
N THR A 324 -11.72 -13.92 25.26
CA THR A 324 -11.28 -14.02 26.66
C THR A 324 -11.82 -12.88 27.52
N LYS A 325 -12.10 -13.19 28.81
CA LYS A 325 -12.50 -12.14 29.77
C LYS A 325 -11.34 -11.21 30.10
N PRO A 326 -11.64 -9.93 30.30
CA PRO A 326 -12.96 -9.28 30.25
C PRO A 326 -13.30 -8.72 28.85
N PHE A 327 -12.50 -9.02 27.81
CA PHE A 327 -12.63 -8.43 26.47
C PHE A 327 -13.77 -9.04 25.65
N ASP A 328 -14.40 -10.13 26.11
CA ASP A 328 -15.65 -10.68 25.57
C ASP A 328 -16.83 -9.70 25.75
N ASP A 329 -16.78 -8.82 26.75
CA ASP A 329 -17.78 -7.79 26.99
C ASP A 329 -17.52 -6.54 26.12
N VAL A 330 -18.48 -6.17 25.28
CA VAL A 330 -18.37 -4.98 24.42
C VAL A 330 -18.24 -3.67 25.20
N ARG A 331 -18.78 -3.59 26.43
CA ARG A 331 -18.66 -2.41 27.29
C ARG A 331 -17.21 -2.14 27.67
N VAL A 332 -16.44 -3.20 27.93
CA VAL A 332 -14.99 -3.10 28.22
C VAL A 332 -14.23 -2.57 26.99
N ARG A 333 -14.51 -3.12 25.82
CA ARG A 333 -13.84 -2.70 24.58
C ARG A 333 -14.15 -1.25 24.22
N ARG A 334 -15.41 -0.84 24.35
CA ARG A 334 -15.83 0.56 24.15
C ARG A 334 -15.21 1.49 25.18
N ALA A 335 -15.18 1.11 26.46
CA ALA A 335 -14.53 1.88 27.52
C ALA A 335 -13.06 2.15 27.23
N LEU A 336 -12.32 1.12 26.82
CA LEU A 336 -10.90 1.27 26.50
C LEU A 336 -10.68 2.15 25.25
N ASN A 337 -11.56 2.11 24.26
CA ASN A 337 -11.53 3.05 23.14
C ASN A 337 -11.79 4.49 23.59
N MET A 338 -12.78 4.73 24.46
CA MET A 338 -13.10 6.06 25.00
C MET A 338 -12.04 6.60 25.96
N ALA A 339 -11.18 5.75 26.51
CA ALA A 339 -10.06 6.18 27.35
C ALA A 339 -8.94 6.87 26.55
N ILE A 340 -8.87 6.72 25.23
CA ILE A 340 -7.78 7.23 24.39
C ILE A 340 -8.08 8.65 23.91
N ASN A 341 -7.19 9.59 24.24
CA ASN A 341 -7.23 10.95 23.69
C ASN A 341 -6.53 11.02 22.33
N ARG A 342 -7.27 10.76 21.26
CA ARG A 342 -6.75 10.73 19.89
C ARG A 342 -6.29 12.10 19.41
N ASP A 343 -6.96 13.16 19.82
CA ASP A 343 -6.56 14.53 19.50
C ASP A 343 -5.20 14.88 20.09
N GLU A 344 -4.94 14.45 21.33
CA GLU A 344 -3.64 14.62 21.98
C GLU A 344 -2.54 13.81 21.27
N ILE A 345 -2.85 12.58 20.83
CA ILE A 345 -1.94 11.76 20.03
C ILE A 345 -1.64 12.45 18.69
N ILE A 346 -2.65 12.93 17.96
CA ILE A 346 -2.47 13.62 16.68
C ILE A 346 -1.61 14.87 16.84
N LYS A 347 -1.92 15.71 17.82
CA LYS A 347 -1.24 17.00 18.01
C LYS A 347 0.12 16.85 18.71
N GLY A 348 0.15 16.06 19.80
CA GLY A 348 1.32 15.95 20.66
C GLY A 348 2.36 14.95 20.15
N TYR A 349 1.92 13.73 19.80
CA TYR A 349 2.85 12.70 19.31
C TYR A 349 3.16 12.87 17.82
N TYR A 350 2.14 12.99 16.97
CA TYR A 350 2.35 13.10 15.52
C TYR A 350 2.60 14.54 15.00
N GLY A 351 2.59 15.55 15.87
CA GLY A 351 2.79 16.95 15.44
C GLY A 351 1.79 17.41 14.37
N GLY A 352 0.56 16.91 14.39
CA GLY A 352 -0.47 17.17 13.37
C GLY A 352 -0.32 16.34 12.10
N ASN A 353 0.58 15.34 12.06
CA ASN A 353 0.80 14.48 10.89
C ASN A 353 0.06 13.16 11.00
N ALA A 354 -1.20 13.17 11.40
CA ALA A 354 -2.09 12.02 11.42
C ALA A 354 -3.54 12.45 11.22
N GLU A 355 -4.38 11.50 10.78
CA GLU A 355 -5.83 11.62 10.70
C GLU A 355 -6.50 10.80 11.80
N MET A 356 -7.67 11.26 12.26
CA MET A 356 -8.43 10.60 13.32
C MET A 356 -8.78 9.15 12.98
N LEU A 357 -9.16 8.88 11.73
CA LEU A 357 -9.62 7.57 11.28
C LEU A 357 -9.19 7.33 9.82
N GLY A 358 -8.26 6.41 9.63
CA GLY A 358 -7.85 5.93 8.31
C GLY A 358 -7.96 4.41 8.16
N PHE A 359 -8.48 3.72 9.19
CA PHE A 359 -8.69 2.28 9.24
C PHE A 359 -10.02 1.98 9.98
N PRO A 360 -10.84 1.00 9.58
CA PRO A 360 -10.60 -0.05 8.59
C PRO A 360 -10.76 0.36 7.11
N GLN A 361 -11.28 1.54 6.82
CA GLN A 361 -11.35 2.07 5.47
C GLN A 361 -10.46 3.31 5.33
N HIS A 362 -9.82 3.43 4.16
CA HIS A 362 -8.90 4.53 3.87
C HIS A 362 -9.58 5.59 3.00
N PRO A 363 -9.29 6.89 3.18
CA PRO A 363 -9.87 7.95 2.34
C PRO A 363 -9.67 7.78 0.83
N GLU A 364 -8.55 7.17 0.41
CA GLU A 364 -8.29 6.86 -1.01
C GLU A 364 -9.21 5.79 -1.61
N TYR A 365 -10.02 5.12 -0.79
CA TYR A 365 -11.02 4.14 -1.28
C TYR A 365 -12.29 4.80 -1.87
N GLY A 366 -12.31 6.14 -1.93
CA GLY A 366 -13.42 6.87 -2.55
C GLY A 366 -14.75 6.59 -1.86
N ALA A 367 -15.76 6.17 -2.62
CA ALA A 367 -17.10 5.96 -2.10
C ALA A 367 -17.26 4.77 -1.13
N TYR A 368 -16.23 3.96 -0.93
CA TYR A 368 -16.18 2.96 0.14
C TYR A 368 -15.88 3.58 1.51
N TYR A 369 -15.19 4.72 1.54
CA TYR A 369 -14.85 5.44 2.77
C TYR A 369 -16.01 6.30 3.22
N GLU A 370 -16.20 6.42 4.53
CA GLU A 370 -17.13 7.31 5.18
C GLU A 370 -16.40 8.15 6.23
N LYS A 371 -16.59 9.46 6.17
CA LYS A 371 -16.00 10.37 7.14
C LYS A 371 -16.66 10.21 8.51
N LEU A 372 -15.86 10.35 9.58
CA LEU A 372 -16.34 10.19 10.95
C LEU A 372 -17.55 11.10 11.28
N GLU A 373 -17.56 12.31 10.73
CA GLU A 373 -18.66 13.30 10.98
C GLU A 373 -20.01 12.80 10.49
N SER A 374 -20.04 11.94 9.46
CA SER A 374 -21.28 11.36 8.91
C SER A 374 -21.69 10.03 9.55
N MET A 375 -20.81 9.44 10.38
CA MET A 375 -21.10 8.16 11.04
C MET A 375 -22.15 8.29 12.15
N PRO A 376 -22.78 7.17 12.56
CA PRO A 376 -23.72 7.13 13.68
C PRO A 376 -23.15 7.68 14.99
N ALA A 377 -24.03 8.20 15.85
CA ALA A 377 -23.64 8.72 17.16
C ALA A 377 -22.90 7.69 18.02
N SER A 378 -23.30 6.41 17.95
CA SER A 378 -22.65 5.31 18.70
C SER A 378 -21.20 5.09 18.31
N VAL A 379 -20.86 5.21 17.01
CA VAL A 379 -19.48 5.13 16.51
C VAL A 379 -18.66 6.36 16.93
N LYS A 380 -19.25 7.57 16.78
CA LYS A 380 -18.59 8.80 17.23
C LYS A 380 -18.28 8.77 18.72
N GLU A 381 -19.18 8.22 19.52
CA GLU A 381 -18.99 8.05 20.96
C GLU A 381 -17.77 7.16 21.27
N VAL A 382 -17.64 6.02 20.59
CA VAL A 382 -16.48 5.11 20.78
C VAL A 382 -15.15 5.81 20.52
N LEU A 383 -15.11 6.71 19.55
CA LEU A 383 -13.90 7.43 19.15
C LEU A 383 -13.70 8.75 19.93
N SER A 384 -14.67 9.15 20.74
CA SER A 384 -14.54 10.31 21.62
C SER A 384 -13.65 10.02 22.83
N TYR A 385 -13.03 11.06 23.41
CA TYR A 385 -12.30 10.94 24.67
C TYR A 385 -13.23 11.23 25.84
N ASP A 386 -13.60 10.19 26.59
CA ASP A 386 -14.43 10.31 27.80
C ASP A 386 -13.97 9.31 28.87
N PRO A 387 -12.91 9.64 29.62
CA PRO A 387 -12.37 8.74 30.65
C PRO A 387 -13.34 8.48 31.80
N GLU A 388 -14.26 9.40 32.11
CA GLU A 388 -15.24 9.20 33.20
C GLU A 388 -16.29 8.19 32.79
N LYS A 389 -16.81 8.27 31.56
CA LYS A 389 -17.70 7.24 31.02
C LYS A 389 -17.00 5.89 30.88
N ALA A 390 -15.72 5.90 30.47
CA ALA A 390 -14.90 4.69 30.40
C ALA A 390 -14.80 4.00 31.77
N LYS A 391 -14.51 4.71 32.85
CA LYS A 391 -14.49 4.18 34.23
C LYS A 391 -15.83 3.57 34.62
N LYS A 392 -16.92 4.26 34.31
CA LYS A 392 -18.28 3.78 34.61
C LYS A 392 -18.57 2.46 33.89
N LEU A 393 -18.31 2.37 32.58
CA LEU A 393 -18.52 1.16 31.77
C LEU A 393 -17.65 -0.01 32.26
N LEU A 394 -16.40 0.23 32.65
CA LEU A 394 -15.52 -0.79 33.22
C LEU A 394 -16.07 -1.33 34.56
N ALA A 395 -16.55 -0.43 35.43
CA ALA A 395 -17.16 -0.82 36.70
C ALA A 395 -18.47 -1.61 36.49
N GLU A 396 -19.35 -1.18 35.58
CA GLU A 396 -20.58 -1.88 35.20
C GLU A 396 -20.32 -3.27 34.58
N ALA A 397 -19.17 -3.42 33.90
CA ALA A 397 -18.72 -4.71 33.36
C ALA A 397 -17.99 -5.58 34.40
N GLY A 398 -17.85 -5.11 35.64
CA GLY A 398 -17.19 -5.86 36.71
C GLY A 398 -15.66 -5.93 36.60
N VAL A 399 -15.02 -5.06 35.83
CA VAL A 399 -13.56 -5.02 35.71
C VAL A 399 -12.97 -4.41 37.00
N PRO A 400 -12.10 -5.15 37.72
CA PRO A 400 -11.53 -4.64 38.94
C PRO A 400 -10.54 -3.50 38.66
N LYS A 401 -10.53 -2.48 39.54
CA LYS A 401 -9.53 -1.42 39.49
C LYS A 401 -8.12 -2.02 39.61
N GLY A 402 -7.23 -1.63 38.71
CA GLY A 402 -5.88 -2.18 38.63
C GLY A 402 -5.80 -3.48 37.81
N PHE A 403 -6.86 -3.85 37.10
CA PHE A 403 -6.80 -4.94 36.12
C PHE A 403 -5.59 -4.76 35.18
N THR A 404 -4.83 -5.83 35.03
CA THR A 404 -3.60 -5.82 34.22
C THR A 404 -3.68 -6.89 33.13
N PHE A 405 -3.23 -6.56 31.91
CA PHE A 405 -3.10 -7.52 30.84
C PHE A 405 -1.83 -7.30 30.01
N LYS A 406 -1.34 -8.36 29.36
CA LYS A 406 -0.15 -8.32 28.52
C LYS A 406 -0.46 -7.83 27.12
N VAL A 407 0.40 -6.96 26.59
CA VAL A 407 0.34 -6.47 25.21
C VAL A 407 1.65 -6.78 24.50
N GLN A 408 1.57 -7.65 23.51
CA GLN A 408 2.69 -7.97 22.63
C GLN A 408 2.87 -6.90 21.58
N VAL A 409 4.13 -6.54 21.32
CA VAL A 409 4.52 -5.50 20.36
C VAL A 409 5.79 -5.89 19.62
N ASN A 410 5.88 -5.52 18.33
CA ASN A 410 7.09 -5.72 17.55
C ASN A 410 8.20 -4.76 18.00
N SER A 411 9.31 -5.30 18.52
CA SER A 411 10.43 -4.54 19.09
C SER A 411 11.22 -3.71 18.07
N ILE A 412 11.14 -4.02 16.78
CA ILE A 412 11.85 -3.26 15.73
C ILE A 412 11.07 -2.04 15.23
N SER A 413 9.81 -1.89 15.61
CA SER A 413 8.98 -0.74 15.22
C SER A 413 9.17 0.41 16.21
N THR A 414 9.94 1.42 15.84
CA THR A 414 10.17 2.62 16.67
C THR A 414 8.85 3.30 17.05
N ASP A 415 7.94 3.49 16.08
CA ASP A 415 6.63 4.11 16.34
C ASP A 415 5.82 3.33 17.37
N HIS A 416 5.80 1.99 17.28
CA HIS A 416 5.07 1.17 18.24
C HIS A 416 5.67 1.23 19.64
N MET A 417 6.99 1.21 19.73
CA MET A 417 7.70 1.28 21.02
C MET A 417 7.55 2.64 21.70
N GLU A 418 7.33 3.70 20.94
CA GLU A 418 7.05 5.04 21.47
C GLU A 418 5.56 5.27 21.79
N LEU A 419 4.65 4.79 20.93
CA LEU A 419 3.22 5.05 21.07
C LEU A 419 2.56 4.18 22.16
N LEU A 420 2.97 2.92 22.30
CA LEU A 420 2.33 2.01 23.25
C LEU A 420 2.44 2.44 24.73
N PRO A 421 3.57 2.98 25.23
CA PRO A 421 3.64 3.60 26.56
C PRO A 421 2.68 4.77 26.76
N LEU A 422 2.47 5.58 25.72
CA LEU A 422 1.48 6.66 25.77
C LEU A 422 0.06 6.12 25.94
N ILE A 423 -0.29 5.05 25.18
CA ILE A 423 -1.57 4.37 25.34
C ILE A 423 -1.72 3.75 26.73
N ALA A 424 -0.65 3.17 27.29
CA ALA A 424 -0.63 2.68 28.66
C ALA A 424 -1.01 3.76 29.67
N SER A 425 -0.48 4.98 29.50
CA SER A 425 -0.79 6.11 30.39
C SER A 425 -2.28 6.50 30.35
N TYR A 426 -2.95 6.41 29.20
CA TYR A 426 -4.38 6.64 29.12
C TYR A 426 -5.18 5.56 29.84
N PHE A 427 -4.79 4.30 29.71
CA PHE A 427 -5.46 3.19 30.39
C PHE A 427 -5.29 3.28 31.92
N GLU A 428 -4.14 3.71 32.43
CA GLU A 428 -3.93 3.95 33.86
C GLU A 428 -4.91 4.97 34.43
N ARG A 429 -5.26 6.01 33.66
CA ARG A 429 -6.25 7.03 34.08
C ARG A 429 -7.65 6.43 34.32
N VAL A 430 -7.96 5.30 33.70
CA VAL A 430 -9.24 4.59 33.90
C VAL A 430 -9.09 3.33 34.75
N GLY A 431 -7.92 3.13 35.39
CA GLY A 431 -7.67 2.03 36.32
C GLY A 431 -7.31 0.70 35.67
N VAL A 432 -6.88 0.70 34.42
CA VAL A 432 -6.40 -0.48 33.69
C VAL A 432 -4.90 -0.33 33.43
N LYS A 433 -4.14 -1.42 33.56
CA LYS A 433 -2.69 -1.44 33.31
C LYS A 433 -2.35 -2.37 32.18
N ILE A 434 -1.35 -2.03 31.39
CA ILE A 434 -0.77 -2.93 30.39
C ILE A 434 0.68 -3.28 30.75
N GLU A 435 0.99 -4.55 30.58
CA GLU A 435 2.35 -5.09 30.65
C GLU A 435 2.88 -5.23 29.21
N ILE A 436 3.78 -4.32 28.82
CA ILE A 436 4.34 -4.28 27.46
C ILE A 436 5.33 -5.43 27.31
N GLN A 437 5.13 -6.25 26.29
CA GLN A 437 5.97 -7.40 25.95
C GLN A 437 6.57 -7.23 24.55
N PRO A 438 7.78 -6.63 24.42
CA PRO A 438 8.47 -6.53 23.14
C PRO A 438 8.88 -7.91 22.63
N MET A 439 8.70 -8.13 21.33
CA MET A 439 9.03 -9.40 20.66
C MET A 439 9.78 -9.15 19.37
N GLU A 440 10.72 -10.04 19.03
CA GLU A 440 11.31 -10.10 17.70
C GLU A 440 10.25 -10.43 16.65
N TYR A 441 10.35 -9.83 15.45
CA TYR A 441 9.30 -9.88 14.43
C TYR A 441 8.84 -11.31 14.05
N PRO A 442 9.73 -12.30 13.83
CA PRO A 442 9.28 -13.66 13.51
C PRO A 442 8.43 -14.30 14.61
N SER A 443 8.84 -14.13 15.87
CA SER A 443 8.08 -14.64 17.03
C SER A 443 6.78 -13.88 17.23
N PHE A 444 6.80 -12.56 17.04
CA PHE A 444 5.62 -11.71 17.05
C PHE A 444 4.61 -12.18 16.01
N LEU A 445 5.01 -12.30 14.75
CA LEU A 445 4.13 -12.76 13.67
C LEU A 445 3.60 -14.18 13.92
N SER A 446 4.46 -15.10 14.39
CA SER A 446 4.07 -16.47 14.71
C SER A 446 3.00 -16.52 15.80
N ALA A 447 3.11 -15.70 16.86
CA ALA A 447 2.11 -15.65 17.93
C ALA A 447 0.70 -15.34 17.37
N MET A 448 0.59 -14.38 16.47
CA MET A 448 -0.67 -14.00 15.82
C MET A 448 -1.18 -15.11 14.87
N THR A 449 -0.32 -15.56 13.94
CA THR A 449 -0.75 -16.50 12.89
C THR A 449 -1.13 -17.88 13.43
N THR A 450 -0.55 -18.28 14.58
CA THR A 450 -0.90 -19.52 15.29
C THR A 450 -1.98 -19.31 16.36
N LYS A 451 -2.56 -18.10 16.45
CA LYS A 451 -3.62 -17.75 17.43
C LYS A 451 -3.19 -17.87 18.90
N LYS A 452 -1.88 -17.76 19.16
CA LYS A 452 -1.27 -17.84 20.51
C LYS A 452 -0.85 -16.47 21.05
N ASN A 453 -1.32 -15.39 20.43
CA ASN A 453 -1.04 -14.03 20.90
C ASN A 453 -1.65 -13.77 22.28
N ALA A 454 -1.00 -12.88 23.04
CA ALA A 454 -1.48 -12.43 24.35
C ALA A 454 -2.84 -11.71 24.25
N ALA A 455 -3.39 -11.35 25.40
CA ALA A 455 -4.68 -10.65 25.51
C ALA A 455 -4.72 -9.33 24.74
N GLY A 456 -3.59 -8.63 24.64
CA GLY A 456 -3.38 -7.48 23.77
C GLY A 456 -2.31 -7.75 22.71
N TYR A 457 -2.53 -7.24 21.50
CA TYR A 457 -1.60 -7.37 20.37
C TYR A 457 -1.53 -6.05 19.60
N PHE A 458 -0.40 -5.35 19.70
CA PHE A 458 -0.20 -4.02 19.13
C PHE A 458 0.52 -4.11 17.80
N MET A 459 -0.15 -3.75 16.71
CA MET A 459 0.38 -3.95 15.37
C MET A 459 -0.15 -2.94 14.36
N ASP A 460 0.57 -2.83 13.25
CA ASP A 460 0.02 -2.30 12.03
C ASP A 460 -0.67 -3.39 11.23
N THR A 461 -1.84 -3.08 10.70
CA THR A 461 -2.53 -3.95 9.75
C THR A 461 -2.70 -3.23 8.43
N GLY A 462 -2.11 -3.81 7.37
CA GLY A 462 -2.15 -3.23 6.03
C GLY A 462 -3.56 -3.22 5.45
N HIS A 463 -3.90 -2.13 4.81
CA HIS A 463 -5.06 -2.05 3.93
C HIS A 463 -4.72 -2.78 2.63
N THR A 464 -5.60 -3.64 2.18
CA THR A 464 -5.44 -4.32 0.88
C THR A 464 -6.34 -3.72 -0.17
N ASN A 465 -7.63 -3.83 0.06
CA ASN A 465 -8.70 -3.13 -0.65
C ASN A 465 -9.90 -3.04 0.31
N PRO A 466 -10.95 -2.28 -0.02
CA PRO A 466 -12.06 -2.05 0.89
C PRO A 466 -12.70 -3.31 1.45
N THR A 467 -12.88 -4.33 0.61
CA THR A 467 -13.55 -5.59 0.97
C THR A 467 -12.60 -6.55 1.70
N THR A 468 -11.37 -6.73 1.20
CA THR A 468 -10.36 -7.58 1.83
C THR A 468 -9.99 -7.09 3.23
N THR A 469 -9.94 -5.79 3.47
CA THR A 469 -9.62 -5.23 4.78
C THR A 469 -10.59 -5.74 5.85
N LEU A 470 -11.89 -5.71 5.57
CA LEU A 470 -12.92 -6.22 6.49
C LEU A 470 -12.80 -7.72 6.70
N ARG A 471 -12.70 -8.50 5.63
CA ARG A 471 -12.54 -9.95 5.73
C ARG A 471 -11.28 -10.34 6.50
N LYS A 472 -10.14 -9.86 6.06
CA LYS A 472 -8.82 -10.23 6.57
C LYS A 472 -8.67 -10.02 8.07
N ASN A 473 -9.21 -8.90 8.57
CA ASN A 473 -8.99 -8.49 9.95
C ASN A 473 -10.14 -8.87 10.90
N PHE A 474 -11.35 -9.11 10.38
CA PHE A 474 -12.53 -9.25 11.24
C PHE A 474 -13.44 -10.45 10.92
N MET A 475 -13.30 -11.11 9.78
CA MET A 475 -14.03 -12.34 9.53
C MET A 475 -13.50 -13.48 10.41
N SER A 476 -14.39 -14.35 10.86
CA SER A 476 -14.06 -15.49 11.71
C SER A 476 -13.00 -16.39 11.08
N GLY A 477 -12.09 -16.90 11.90
CA GLY A 477 -11.06 -17.85 11.48
C GLY A 477 -9.92 -17.30 10.61
N GLN A 478 -9.95 -16.04 10.23
CA GLN A 478 -8.90 -15.46 9.39
C GLN A 478 -7.56 -15.37 10.12
N THR A 479 -6.48 -15.66 9.39
CA THR A 479 -5.11 -15.67 9.93
C THR A 479 -4.72 -14.30 10.52
N TRP A 480 -5.11 -13.21 9.87
CA TRP A 480 -4.78 -11.83 10.25
C TRP A 480 -5.81 -11.16 11.17
N ASN A 481 -6.60 -11.95 11.88
CA ASN A 481 -7.53 -11.49 12.92
C ASN A 481 -6.93 -11.74 14.32
N PRO A 482 -6.09 -10.85 14.87
CA PRO A 482 -5.46 -11.02 16.18
C PRO A 482 -6.45 -10.91 17.34
N SER A 483 -7.58 -10.25 17.13
CA SER A 483 -8.63 -10.12 18.15
C SER A 483 -9.42 -11.42 18.37
N GLN A 484 -9.30 -12.40 17.48
CA GLN A 484 -10.13 -13.60 17.47
C GLN A 484 -11.63 -13.27 17.38
N TRP A 485 -11.96 -12.12 16.76
CA TRP A 485 -13.34 -11.73 16.50
C TRP A 485 -14.07 -12.85 15.76
N ASN A 486 -15.23 -13.22 16.26
CA ASN A 486 -16.08 -14.28 15.70
C ASN A 486 -17.53 -13.84 15.80
N ASP A 487 -18.11 -13.47 14.67
CA ASP A 487 -19.51 -13.03 14.55
C ASP A 487 -20.10 -13.63 13.26
N PRO A 488 -20.92 -14.69 13.38
CA PRO A 488 -21.52 -15.35 12.22
C PRO A 488 -22.43 -14.44 11.37
N GLU A 489 -23.05 -13.42 11.96
CA GLU A 489 -23.88 -12.47 11.20
C GLU A 489 -23.00 -11.50 10.40
N PHE A 490 -21.88 -11.07 10.95
CA PHE A 490 -20.88 -10.31 10.21
C PHE A 490 -20.32 -11.12 9.04
N ASP A 491 -20.00 -12.41 9.27
CA ASP A 491 -19.49 -13.30 8.22
C ASP A 491 -20.49 -13.49 7.06
N LYS A 492 -21.80 -13.63 7.37
CA LYS A 492 -22.86 -13.68 6.36
C LYS A 492 -22.91 -12.40 5.52
N LYS A 493 -22.81 -11.24 6.15
CA LYS A 493 -22.78 -9.94 5.45
C LYS A 493 -21.53 -9.81 4.56
N ILE A 494 -20.37 -10.31 5.01
CA ILE A 494 -19.16 -10.38 4.19
C ILE A 494 -19.39 -11.24 2.93
N ALA A 495 -20.07 -12.38 3.06
CA ALA A 495 -20.39 -13.22 1.91
C ALA A 495 -21.32 -12.52 0.91
N VAL A 496 -22.35 -11.81 1.42
CA VAL A 496 -23.25 -10.99 0.57
C VAL A 496 -22.48 -9.88 -0.14
N MET A 497 -21.59 -9.18 0.55
CA MET A 497 -20.74 -8.13 -0.01
C MET A 497 -19.88 -8.65 -1.16
N TYR A 498 -19.30 -9.85 -1.02
CA TYR A 498 -18.50 -10.46 -2.09
C TYR A 498 -19.32 -10.88 -3.30
N ALA A 499 -20.54 -11.36 -3.09
CA ALA A 499 -21.44 -11.77 -4.17
C ALA A 499 -22.07 -10.58 -4.93
N GLU A 500 -22.01 -9.37 -4.37
CA GLU A 500 -22.63 -8.19 -4.96
C GLU A 500 -21.83 -7.68 -6.17
N ARG A 501 -22.46 -7.64 -7.34
CA ARG A 501 -21.89 -7.18 -8.60
C ARG A 501 -21.98 -5.67 -8.79
N ASP A 502 -23.06 -5.08 -8.29
CA ASP A 502 -23.24 -3.64 -8.35
C ASP A 502 -22.28 -2.94 -7.38
N GLU A 503 -21.42 -2.09 -7.93
CA GLU A 503 -20.39 -1.43 -7.13
C GLU A 503 -20.99 -0.47 -6.10
N GLY A 504 -22.07 0.25 -6.43
CA GLY A 504 -22.72 1.18 -5.51
C GLY A 504 -23.35 0.46 -4.31
N LYS A 505 -23.99 -0.69 -4.54
CA LYS A 505 -24.53 -1.53 -3.46
C LYS A 505 -23.41 -2.12 -2.62
N ARG A 506 -22.33 -2.58 -3.24
CA ARG A 506 -21.14 -3.10 -2.54
C ARG A 506 -20.49 -2.02 -1.67
N GLN A 507 -20.37 -0.78 -2.16
CA GLN A 507 -19.91 0.37 -1.38
C GLN A 507 -20.78 0.61 -0.15
N ALA A 508 -22.09 0.53 -0.29
CA ALA A 508 -23.04 0.68 0.82
C ALA A 508 -22.85 -0.43 1.88
N LEU A 509 -22.70 -1.70 1.44
CA LEU A 509 -22.45 -2.82 2.32
C LEU A 509 -21.10 -2.68 3.07
N VAL A 510 -20.05 -2.23 2.40
CA VAL A 510 -18.75 -1.99 3.05
C VAL A 510 -18.86 -0.90 4.12
N ARG A 511 -19.58 0.20 3.85
CA ARG A 511 -19.81 1.25 4.87
C ARG A 511 -20.63 0.72 6.05
N GLU A 512 -21.67 -0.07 5.80
CA GLU A 512 -22.46 -0.71 6.86
C GLU A 512 -21.60 -1.60 7.75
N LEU A 513 -20.82 -2.52 7.15
CA LEU A 513 -19.90 -3.40 7.86
C LEU A 513 -18.83 -2.63 8.63
N THR A 514 -18.36 -1.52 8.06
CA THR A 514 -17.39 -0.63 8.72
C THR A 514 -17.96 0.00 9.98
N ARG A 515 -19.18 0.52 9.92
CA ARG A 515 -19.88 1.08 11.09
C ARG A 515 -20.09 0.02 12.18
N ASP A 516 -20.51 -1.17 11.76
CA ASP A 516 -20.77 -2.30 12.68
C ASP A 516 -19.49 -2.69 13.44
N ILE A 517 -18.37 -2.86 12.74
CA ILE A 517 -17.12 -3.27 13.39
C ILE A 517 -16.51 -2.14 14.25
N LEU A 518 -16.67 -0.88 13.86
CA LEU A 518 -16.25 0.26 14.67
C LEU A 518 -17.03 0.31 15.99
N ASP A 519 -18.35 0.14 15.93
CA ASP A 519 -19.21 0.14 17.11
C ASP A 519 -18.92 -1.03 18.07
N LYS A 520 -18.73 -2.23 17.53
CA LYS A 520 -18.39 -3.44 18.30
C LYS A 520 -16.98 -3.46 18.88
N SER A 521 -16.09 -2.62 18.34
CA SER A 521 -14.76 -2.32 18.90
C SER A 521 -13.91 -3.53 19.27
N PRO A 522 -13.66 -4.50 18.36
CA PRO A 522 -12.77 -5.63 18.67
C PRO A 522 -11.31 -5.20 18.86
N VAL A 523 -11.00 -3.98 18.47
CA VAL A 523 -9.68 -3.35 18.60
C VAL A 523 -9.80 -1.94 19.14
N ILE A 524 -8.71 -1.40 19.67
CA ILE A 524 -8.57 0.04 19.90
C ILE A 524 -8.20 0.67 18.58
N TRP A 525 -9.03 1.61 18.13
CA TRP A 525 -8.83 2.37 16.91
C TRP A 525 -7.89 3.53 17.20
N LEU A 526 -6.79 3.63 16.46
CA LEU A 526 -5.79 4.68 16.65
C LEU A 526 -5.72 5.60 15.44
N PRO A 527 -5.22 6.84 15.62
CA PRO A 527 -4.97 7.73 14.50
C PRO A 527 -4.05 7.12 13.46
N THR A 528 -4.31 7.41 12.20
CA THR A 528 -3.49 6.94 11.08
C THR A 528 -2.51 8.05 10.69
N GLN A 529 -1.23 7.76 10.71
CA GLN A 529 -0.16 8.72 10.45
C GLN A 529 0.04 9.01 8.96
N TYR A 530 0.57 10.18 8.65
CA TYR A 530 1.15 10.47 7.35
C TYR A 530 2.56 9.91 7.23
N VAL A 531 2.88 9.36 6.07
CA VAL A 531 4.21 8.88 5.68
C VAL A 531 4.76 9.80 4.61
N TYR A 532 6.02 10.15 4.72
CA TYR A 532 6.75 10.95 3.75
C TYR A 532 7.72 10.08 2.98
N ARG A 533 7.95 10.45 1.71
CA ARG A 533 8.96 9.84 0.83
C ARG A 533 9.81 10.95 0.27
N ALA A 534 11.07 10.66 0.04
CA ALA A 534 11.95 11.61 -0.62
C ALA A 534 12.85 10.91 -1.63
N TRP A 535 13.15 11.66 -2.70
CA TRP A 535 14.06 11.20 -3.73
C TRP A 535 14.84 12.37 -4.33
N TRP A 536 15.97 12.05 -4.88
CA TRP A 536 16.82 13.04 -5.53
C TRP A 536 16.28 13.47 -6.89
N PRO A 537 16.48 14.72 -7.35
CA PRO A 537 15.93 15.23 -8.61
C PRO A 537 16.48 14.57 -9.87
N TRP A 538 17.59 13.83 -9.77
CA TRP A 538 18.08 13.00 -10.87
C TRP A 538 17.29 11.70 -11.08
N VAL A 539 16.42 11.33 -10.16
CA VAL A 539 15.45 10.24 -10.34
C VAL A 539 14.28 10.78 -11.16
N LYS A 540 14.20 10.36 -12.40
CA LYS A 540 13.23 10.87 -13.37
C LYS A 540 12.10 9.88 -13.63
N ASN A 541 10.99 10.39 -14.16
CA ASN A 541 9.76 9.64 -14.42
C ASN A 541 9.17 8.97 -13.15
N TYR A 542 9.32 9.65 -12.02
CA TYR A 542 8.86 9.24 -10.71
C TYR A 542 8.21 10.42 -9.98
N GLY A 543 7.05 10.19 -9.38
CA GLY A 543 6.28 11.20 -8.65
C GLY A 543 5.98 10.80 -7.19
N GLY A 544 6.72 9.82 -6.66
CA GLY A 544 6.48 9.29 -5.31
C GLY A 544 5.47 8.14 -5.27
N GLU A 545 5.12 7.56 -6.41
CA GLU A 545 4.30 6.34 -6.47
C GLU A 545 4.96 5.22 -5.67
N VAL A 546 4.14 4.44 -4.94
CA VAL A 546 4.65 3.38 -4.06
C VAL A 546 4.51 2.02 -4.70
N ARG A 547 3.33 1.72 -5.23
CA ARG A 547 3.02 0.36 -5.71
C ARG A 547 2.14 0.39 -6.95
N ALA A 548 2.34 -0.62 -7.79
CA ALA A 548 1.55 -0.88 -8.98
C ALA A 548 0.76 -2.20 -8.86
N GLY A 549 0.47 -2.60 -7.65
CA GLY A 549 -0.18 -3.84 -7.21
C GLY A 549 0.06 -4.03 -5.73
N ALA A 550 -0.45 -5.11 -5.14
CA ALA A 550 -0.29 -5.39 -3.72
C ALA A 550 1.19 -5.56 -3.33
N VAL A 551 1.77 -4.57 -2.66
CA VAL A 551 3.20 -4.51 -2.25
C VAL A 551 4.15 -4.77 -3.44
N ARG A 552 3.82 -4.24 -4.62
CA ARG A 552 4.55 -4.51 -5.86
C ARG A 552 5.04 -3.23 -6.55
N PRO A 553 6.28 -2.76 -6.30
CA PRO A 553 6.82 -1.52 -6.86
C PRO A 553 7.43 -1.67 -8.26
N TRP A 554 7.72 -2.87 -8.70
CA TRP A 554 8.55 -3.20 -9.86
C TRP A 554 8.12 -2.57 -11.19
N PRO A 555 6.82 -2.48 -11.53
CA PRO A 555 6.41 -1.75 -12.74
C PRO A 555 6.75 -0.26 -12.69
N ILE A 556 6.87 0.33 -11.49
CA ILE A 556 7.30 1.72 -11.29
C ILE A 556 8.82 1.81 -11.54
N TYR A 557 9.60 0.95 -10.89
CA TYR A 557 11.06 0.96 -11.00
C TYR A 557 11.56 0.72 -12.42
N ALA A 558 10.86 -0.13 -13.19
CA ALA A 558 11.18 -0.35 -14.60
C ALA A 558 11.08 0.93 -15.45
N ARG A 559 10.27 1.90 -15.01
CA ARG A 559 10.00 3.17 -15.72
C ARG A 559 10.83 4.34 -15.23
N ILE A 560 11.55 4.18 -14.12
CA ILE A 560 12.48 5.19 -13.60
C ILE A 560 13.74 5.21 -14.46
N TRP A 561 14.23 6.41 -14.76
CA TRP A 561 15.55 6.59 -15.34
C TRP A 561 16.36 7.62 -14.56
N MET A 562 17.69 7.51 -14.65
CA MET A 562 18.63 8.30 -13.87
C MET A 562 19.26 9.37 -14.75
N ASP A 563 19.14 10.64 -14.38
CA ASP A 563 19.84 11.72 -15.02
C ASP A 563 21.27 11.82 -14.47
N GLN A 564 22.19 11.12 -15.13
CA GLN A 564 23.59 11.01 -14.69
C GLN A 564 24.31 12.37 -14.72
N ALA A 565 23.95 13.23 -15.68
CA ALA A 565 24.54 14.57 -15.77
C ALA A 565 24.11 15.44 -14.58
N GLN A 566 22.82 15.39 -14.23
CA GLN A 566 22.30 16.09 -13.05
C GLN A 566 22.89 15.56 -11.76
N LYS A 567 23.01 14.22 -11.61
CA LYS A 567 23.63 13.59 -10.44
C LYS A 567 25.06 14.12 -10.25
N LYS A 568 25.87 14.09 -11.30
CA LYS A 568 27.25 14.61 -11.29
C LYS A 568 27.30 16.12 -11.01
N SER A 569 26.40 16.92 -11.58
CA SER A 569 26.38 18.38 -11.36
C SER A 569 26.06 18.77 -9.91
N LEU A 570 25.36 17.91 -9.19
CA LEU A 570 25.07 18.07 -7.75
C LEU A 570 26.17 17.52 -6.84
N GLY A 571 27.25 16.96 -7.41
CA GLY A 571 28.41 16.48 -6.64
C GLY A 571 28.33 15.02 -6.18
N PHE A 572 27.47 14.20 -6.80
CA PHE A 572 27.26 12.79 -6.45
C PHE A 572 27.73 11.80 -7.52
#